data_a82f4701093fd94e8aee762afca7d9bc
#
_entry.id   a82f4701093fd94e8aee762afca7d9bc
#
_cell.length_a   1.000
_cell.length_b   1.000
_cell.length_c   1.000
_cell.angle_alpha   90.00
_cell.angle_beta   90.00
_cell.angle_gamma   90.00
#
_symmetry.space_group_name_H-M   'P 1'
#
loop_
_entity.id
_entity.type
_entity.pdbx_description
1 polymer ?
#
loop_
_entity_poly.entity_id
_entity_poly.type
_entity_poly.pdbx_seq_one_letter_code
_entity_poly.pdbx_strand_id
1 'polypeptide(L)'
;MAKRSTKPETAPVGPAPGRVAALLKAAPGPLFAVVDAARDPRIHEIVESAGRHRCLYSGRAETEMARLAPHLLAVDRDGPALEKLAGEGWGKAWGVYLSSAKPFDELRDHLRRFLPGDPDADPKIRLRFYDPRSLRGFLAGCSRDDAKTFFGPVSYFVVEDRDPLFALRFAPDKGEGEPVKRTAISLG
;
A
#
# COMPACT_ATOMS: atom_id res chain seq x y z
N MET A 1 10.16 -48.64 -9.36
CA MET A 1 10.62 -47.34 -8.93
C MET A 1 10.18 -46.25 -9.90
N ALA A 2 9.09 -45.57 -9.61
CA ALA A 2 8.51 -44.52 -10.48
C ALA A 2 9.15 -43.18 -10.13
N LYS A 3 9.89 -42.56 -11.07
CA LYS A 3 10.41 -41.19 -10.96
C LYS A 3 9.25 -40.21 -11.04
N ARG A 4 8.95 -39.53 -9.93
CA ARG A 4 8.07 -38.36 -9.93
C ARG A 4 8.78 -37.23 -10.68
N SER A 5 8.25 -36.92 -11.86
CA SER A 5 8.63 -35.72 -12.60
C SER A 5 8.07 -34.50 -11.87
N THR A 6 8.91 -33.75 -11.18
CA THR A 6 8.58 -32.43 -10.65
C THR A 6 8.54 -31.45 -11.81
N LYS A 7 7.32 -31.05 -12.20
CA LYS A 7 7.09 -29.93 -13.12
C LYS A 7 7.71 -28.67 -12.48
N PRO A 8 8.55 -27.90 -13.17
CA PRO A 8 9.05 -26.64 -12.60
C PRO A 8 7.87 -25.71 -12.40
N GLU A 9 7.66 -25.30 -11.16
CA GLU A 9 6.74 -24.22 -10.78
C GLU A 9 7.28 -22.94 -11.40
N THR A 10 6.68 -22.53 -12.51
CA THR A 10 6.98 -21.25 -13.13
C THR A 10 6.57 -20.16 -12.15
N ALA A 11 7.54 -19.41 -11.63
CA ALA A 11 7.29 -18.22 -10.84
C ALA A 11 6.29 -17.33 -11.59
N PRO A 12 5.32 -16.71 -10.91
CA PRO A 12 4.35 -15.84 -11.57
C PRO A 12 5.10 -14.77 -12.35
N VAL A 13 4.84 -14.71 -13.64
CA VAL A 13 5.39 -13.67 -14.51
C VAL A 13 4.78 -12.36 -14.07
N GLY A 14 5.57 -11.48 -13.47
CA GLY A 14 5.11 -10.14 -13.09
C GLY A 14 4.75 -9.27 -14.31
N PRO A 15 4.15 -8.11 -14.11
CA PRO A 15 3.83 -7.20 -15.19
C PRO A 15 5.09 -6.76 -15.94
N ALA A 16 4.92 -6.38 -17.21
CA ALA A 16 6.01 -5.85 -18.00
C ALA A 16 6.67 -4.65 -17.30
N PRO A 17 8.01 -4.49 -17.41
CA PRO A 17 8.73 -3.39 -16.76
C PRO A 17 8.07 -2.02 -17.04
N GLY A 18 7.94 -1.20 -16.01
CA GLY A 18 7.36 0.14 -16.12
C GLY A 18 5.83 0.23 -16.14
N ARG A 19 5.09 -0.87 -16.32
CA ARG A 19 3.61 -0.84 -16.36
C ARG A 19 3.00 -0.34 -15.04
N VAL A 20 3.52 -0.81 -13.91
CA VAL A 20 3.06 -0.36 -12.58
C VAL A 20 3.39 1.12 -12.38
N ALA A 21 4.61 1.53 -12.71
CA ALA A 21 5.01 2.94 -12.60
C ALA A 21 4.12 3.83 -13.50
N ALA A 22 3.86 3.42 -14.74
CA ALA A 22 2.99 4.16 -15.65
C ALA A 22 1.56 4.30 -15.11
N LEU A 23 0.98 3.22 -14.53
CA LEU A 23 -0.32 3.27 -13.86
C LEU A 23 -0.32 4.31 -12.72
N LEU A 24 0.70 4.27 -11.87
CA LEU A 24 0.78 5.15 -10.71
C LEU A 24 1.05 6.61 -11.13
N LYS A 25 1.85 6.83 -12.17
CA LYS A 25 2.09 8.16 -12.74
C LYS A 25 0.81 8.79 -13.32
N ALA A 26 -0.03 7.98 -13.93
CA ALA A 26 -1.31 8.42 -14.50
C ALA A 26 -2.44 8.56 -13.46
N ALA A 27 -2.26 8.07 -12.25
CA ALA A 27 -3.28 8.12 -11.21
C ALA A 27 -3.60 9.58 -10.79
N PRO A 28 -4.87 9.97 -10.59
CA PRO A 28 -5.24 11.35 -10.29
C PRO A 28 -4.85 11.78 -8.87
N GLY A 29 -4.55 13.07 -8.69
CA GLY A 29 -4.29 13.71 -7.38
C GLY A 29 -2.88 13.45 -6.84
N PRO A 30 -2.54 13.98 -5.67
CA PRO A 30 -1.27 13.71 -5.01
C PRO A 30 -1.09 12.23 -4.73
N LEU A 31 0.10 11.68 -4.98
CA LEU A 31 0.41 10.27 -4.79
C LEU A 31 1.26 10.07 -3.54
N PHE A 32 0.85 9.12 -2.72
CA PHE A 32 1.58 8.66 -1.55
C PHE A 32 1.78 7.15 -1.60
N ALA A 33 2.76 6.65 -0.86
CA ALA A 33 2.93 5.23 -0.61
C ALA A 33 3.07 4.98 0.89
N VAL A 34 2.53 3.86 1.38
CA VAL A 34 2.88 3.32 2.69
C VAL A 34 3.59 2.01 2.46
N VAL A 35 4.86 1.95 2.86
CA VAL A 35 5.74 0.81 2.63
C VAL A 35 6.15 0.17 3.95
N ASP A 36 6.24 -1.16 3.97
CA ASP A 36 6.63 -1.96 5.14
C ASP A 36 8.14 -2.27 5.09
N ALA A 37 8.95 -1.49 5.80
CA ALA A 37 10.40 -1.67 5.79
C ALA A 37 10.86 -3.03 6.34
N ALA A 38 10.00 -3.75 7.08
CA ALA A 38 10.29 -5.10 7.54
C ALA A 38 10.28 -6.16 6.40
N ARG A 39 9.74 -5.83 5.24
CA ARG A 39 9.63 -6.78 4.12
C ARG A 39 10.95 -7.03 3.40
N ASP A 40 11.74 -5.98 3.22
CA ASP A 40 13.01 -6.07 2.50
C ASP A 40 13.92 -4.92 2.95
N PRO A 41 15.20 -5.16 3.24
CA PRO A 41 16.14 -4.12 3.65
C PRO A 41 16.27 -2.96 2.65
N ARG A 42 16.08 -3.20 1.35
CA ARG A 42 16.13 -2.20 0.29
C ARG A 42 15.05 -1.14 0.43
N ILE A 43 13.92 -1.47 1.06
CA ILE A 43 12.82 -0.52 1.27
C ILE A 43 13.30 0.65 2.13
N HIS A 44 14.08 0.39 3.16
CA HIS A 44 14.62 1.46 4.01
C HIS A 44 15.52 2.41 3.22
N GLU A 45 16.38 1.90 2.34
CA GLU A 45 17.22 2.71 1.47
C GLU A 45 16.40 3.56 0.50
N ILE A 46 15.31 3.00 -0.04
CA ILE A 46 14.37 3.73 -0.91
C ILE A 46 13.67 4.84 -0.11
N VAL A 47 13.24 4.56 1.11
CA VAL A 47 12.60 5.53 2.02
C VAL A 47 13.55 6.71 2.30
N GLU A 48 14.79 6.43 2.69
CA GLU A 48 15.80 7.46 2.97
C GLU A 48 16.15 8.31 1.72
N SER A 49 16.05 7.71 0.53
CA SER A 49 16.26 8.42 -0.74
C SER A 49 15.03 9.20 -1.22
N ALA A 50 13.86 8.94 -0.67
CA ALA A 50 12.64 9.66 -0.99
C ALA A 50 12.67 11.06 -0.35
N GLY A 51 12.10 12.05 -1.01
CA GLY A 51 12.09 13.43 -0.51
C GLY A 51 11.38 13.55 0.83
N ARG A 52 10.05 13.60 0.85
CA ARG A 52 9.28 13.69 2.09
C ARG A 52 8.78 12.32 2.52
N HIS A 53 9.27 11.84 3.64
CA HIS A 53 8.83 10.60 4.26
C HIS A 53 8.75 10.72 5.79
N ARG A 54 8.00 9.81 6.43
CA ARG A 54 7.89 9.71 7.88
C ARG A 54 7.54 8.28 8.28
N CYS A 55 8.17 7.80 9.35
CA CYS A 55 7.73 6.61 10.08
C CYS A 55 6.29 6.80 10.58
N LEU A 56 5.48 5.76 10.46
CA LEU A 56 4.11 5.79 10.99
C LEU A 56 4.06 5.50 12.48
N TYR A 57 5.07 4.87 13.07
CA TYR A 57 5.18 4.80 14.52
C TYR A 57 5.56 6.15 15.12
N SER A 58 5.39 6.33 16.42
CA SER A 58 5.68 7.56 17.14
C SER A 58 6.49 7.28 18.40
N GLY A 59 7.07 8.35 18.95
CA GLY A 59 7.85 8.29 20.16
C GLY A 59 9.08 7.39 20.01
N ARG A 60 9.37 6.58 21.02
CA ARG A 60 10.56 5.70 21.06
C ARG A 60 10.56 4.69 19.89
N ALA A 61 9.39 4.16 19.53
CA ALA A 61 9.28 3.20 18.44
C ALA A 61 9.64 3.80 17.05
N GLU A 62 9.46 5.09 16.85
CA GLU A 62 9.87 5.79 15.61
C GLU A 62 11.37 5.67 15.38
N THR A 63 12.17 5.74 16.44
CA THR A 63 13.64 5.70 16.36
C THR A 63 14.17 4.26 16.39
N GLU A 64 13.69 3.45 17.34
CA GLU A 64 14.22 2.11 17.57
C GLU A 64 13.81 1.11 16.47
N MET A 65 12.66 1.32 15.84
CA MET A 65 12.10 0.42 14.84
C MET A 65 12.09 1.01 13.42
N ALA A 66 12.71 2.15 13.17
CA ALA A 66 12.66 2.83 11.88
C ALA A 66 12.93 1.89 10.68
N ARG A 67 13.89 0.98 10.82
CA ARG A 67 14.25 0.00 9.75
C ARG A 67 13.23 -1.12 9.54
N LEU A 68 12.26 -1.28 10.44
CA LEU A 68 11.26 -2.35 10.43
C LEU A 68 9.83 -1.79 10.45
N ALA A 69 9.69 -0.49 10.50
CA ALA A 69 8.40 0.18 10.61
C ALA A 69 7.76 0.46 9.25
N PRO A 70 6.43 0.64 9.21
CA PRO A 70 5.80 1.20 8.04
C PRO A 70 6.12 2.71 7.90
N HIS A 71 6.42 3.14 6.68
CA HIS A 71 6.72 4.53 6.36
C HIS A 71 5.72 5.10 5.36
N LEU A 72 5.25 6.32 5.61
CA LEU A 72 4.52 7.12 4.64
C LEU A 72 5.52 7.93 3.82
N LEU A 73 5.37 7.90 2.49
CA LEU A 73 6.16 8.67 1.53
C LEU A 73 5.24 9.55 0.70
N ALA A 74 5.63 10.80 0.49
CA ALA A 74 5.10 11.59 -0.62
C ALA A 74 5.86 11.19 -1.89
N VAL A 75 5.14 10.64 -2.87
CA VAL A 75 5.75 10.04 -4.05
C VAL A 75 5.93 11.11 -5.13
N ASP A 76 7.18 11.41 -5.46
CA ASP A 76 7.50 12.12 -6.68
C ASP A 76 7.30 11.17 -7.86
N ARG A 77 6.43 11.55 -8.82
CA ARG A 77 6.05 10.71 -9.95
C ARG A 77 7.20 10.46 -10.91
N ASP A 78 8.14 11.37 -10.99
CA ASP A 78 9.33 11.28 -11.84
C ASP A 78 10.58 10.89 -11.03
N GLY A 79 10.41 10.70 -9.73
CA GLY A 79 11.49 10.34 -8.82
C GLY A 79 11.85 8.85 -8.84
N PRO A 80 13.11 8.52 -8.51
CA PRO A 80 13.61 7.15 -8.53
C PRO A 80 12.92 6.22 -7.52
N ALA A 81 12.34 6.77 -6.44
CA ALA A 81 11.65 5.96 -5.43
C ALA A 81 10.43 5.25 -6.02
N LEU A 82 9.63 5.93 -6.86
CA LEU A 82 8.49 5.31 -7.53
C LEU A 82 8.92 4.15 -8.43
N GLU A 83 9.95 4.36 -9.27
CA GLU A 83 10.43 3.33 -10.20
C GLU A 83 10.94 2.09 -9.45
N LYS A 84 11.67 2.28 -8.36
CA LYS A 84 12.16 1.18 -7.52
C LYS A 84 11.01 0.44 -6.81
N LEU A 85 10.10 1.16 -6.16
CA LEU A 85 8.97 0.55 -5.47
C LEU A 85 8.05 -0.20 -6.43
N ALA A 86 7.77 0.38 -7.60
CA ALA A 86 6.93 -0.23 -8.61
C ALA A 86 7.62 -1.42 -9.31
N GLY A 87 8.90 -1.30 -9.65
CA GLY A 87 9.64 -2.32 -10.39
C GLY A 87 10.12 -3.48 -9.53
N GLU A 88 10.57 -3.21 -8.30
CA GLU A 88 11.14 -4.21 -7.43
C GLU A 88 10.16 -4.76 -6.39
N GLY A 89 9.18 -3.93 -5.97
CA GLY A 89 8.28 -4.22 -4.86
C GLY A 89 6.95 -4.84 -5.26
N TRP A 90 6.49 -4.62 -6.49
CA TRP A 90 5.21 -5.15 -6.94
C TRP A 90 5.20 -6.68 -6.98
N GLY A 91 4.14 -7.28 -6.45
CA GLY A 91 4.05 -8.73 -6.28
C GLY A 91 4.75 -9.28 -5.03
N LYS A 92 5.42 -8.41 -4.23
CA LYS A 92 6.16 -8.81 -3.02
C LYS A 92 5.57 -8.25 -1.72
N ALA A 93 4.42 -7.63 -1.79
CA ALA A 93 3.75 -7.02 -0.65
C ALA A 93 4.61 -5.97 0.09
N TRP A 94 5.37 -5.15 -0.66
CA TRP A 94 6.20 -4.12 -0.05
C TRP A 94 5.39 -2.95 0.50
N GLY A 95 4.19 -2.70 -0.03
CA GLY A 95 3.35 -1.62 0.44
C GLY A 95 2.11 -1.40 -0.40
N VAL A 96 1.48 -0.27 -0.15
CA VAL A 96 0.26 0.19 -0.81
C VAL A 96 0.44 1.63 -1.27
N TYR A 97 -0.26 2.00 -2.35
CA TYR A 97 -0.29 3.38 -2.85
C TYR A 97 -1.65 3.99 -2.57
N LEU A 98 -1.68 5.30 -2.37
CA LEU A 98 -2.92 6.01 -2.08
C LEU A 98 -2.85 7.47 -2.56
N SER A 99 -4.02 8.10 -2.64
CA SER A 99 -4.13 9.52 -2.93
C SER A 99 -4.93 10.23 -1.84
N SER A 100 -4.50 11.43 -1.50
CA SER A 100 -5.20 12.33 -0.57
C SER A 100 -4.96 13.77 -0.99
N ALA A 101 -5.99 14.62 -0.87
CA ALA A 101 -5.86 16.06 -1.05
C ALA A 101 -5.38 16.77 0.22
N LYS A 102 -5.32 16.06 1.35
CA LYS A 102 -4.88 16.62 2.63
C LYS A 102 -3.36 16.72 2.70
N PRO A 103 -2.82 17.67 3.50
CA PRO A 103 -1.41 17.76 3.78
C PRO A 103 -0.84 16.45 4.32
N PHE A 104 0.45 16.24 4.07
CA PHE A 104 1.18 15.01 4.44
C PHE A 104 1.02 14.65 5.93
N ASP A 105 1.15 15.64 6.82
CA ASP A 105 1.11 15.38 8.26
C ASP A 105 -0.30 15.01 8.73
N GLU A 106 -1.35 15.67 8.20
CA GLU A 106 -2.75 15.28 8.47
C GLU A 106 -3.04 13.85 7.97
N LEU A 107 -2.52 13.50 6.80
CA LEU A 107 -2.65 12.15 6.26
C LEU A 107 -1.92 11.13 7.14
N ARG A 108 -0.70 11.44 7.59
CA ARG A 108 0.05 10.59 8.52
C ARG A 108 -0.72 10.34 9.82
N ASP A 109 -1.24 11.40 10.44
CA ASP A 109 -1.99 11.31 11.69
C ASP A 109 -3.27 10.49 11.53
N HIS A 110 -3.95 10.62 10.39
CA HIS A 110 -5.10 9.80 10.07
C HIS A 110 -4.72 8.30 9.96
N LEU A 111 -3.68 7.97 9.18
CA LEU A 111 -3.27 6.59 8.94
C LEU A 111 -2.77 5.89 10.22
N ARG A 112 -2.11 6.62 11.11
CA ARG A 112 -1.63 6.09 12.39
C ARG A 112 -2.74 5.52 13.26
N ARG A 113 -3.94 6.10 13.20
CA ARG A 113 -5.10 5.64 13.97
C ARG A 113 -5.48 4.18 13.72
N PHE A 114 -4.98 3.57 12.67
CA PHE A 114 -5.30 2.18 12.31
C PHE A 114 -4.15 1.20 12.57
N LEU A 115 -3.01 1.68 13.06
CA LEU A 115 -1.85 0.83 13.31
C LEU A 115 -2.07 -0.09 14.51
N PRO A 116 -1.76 -1.39 14.41
CA PRO A 116 -1.70 -2.25 15.56
C PRO A 116 -0.62 -1.76 16.55
N GLY A 117 -0.98 -1.63 17.83
CA GLY A 117 -0.06 -1.24 18.89
C GLY A 117 0.11 0.26 19.11
N ASP A 118 -0.48 1.13 18.30
CA ASP A 118 -0.58 2.56 18.60
C ASP A 118 -1.61 2.76 19.74
N PRO A 119 -1.24 3.46 20.84
CA PRO A 119 -2.16 3.69 21.96
C PRO A 119 -3.39 4.52 21.56
N ASP A 120 -3.26 5.39 20.57
CA ASP A 120 -4.33 6.24 20.05
C ASP A 120 -5.09 5.58 18.88
N ALA A 121 -4.83 4.29 18.59
CA ALA A 121 -5.48 3.58 17.50
C ALA A 121 -6.98 3.42 17.73
N ASP A 122 -7.73 3.46 16.64
CA ASP A 122 -9.16 3.18 16.65
C ASP A 122 -9.42 1.78 17.22
N PRO A 123 -10.25 1.63 18.27
CA PRO A 123 -10.48 0.34 18.90
C PRO A 123 -11.15 -0.69 17.98
N LYS A 124 -11.85 -0.24 16.93
CA LYS A 124 -12.62 -1.08 16.02
C LYS A 124 -11.80 -1.51 14.80
N ILE A 125 -10.89 -0.65 14.31
CA ILE A 125 -10.12 -0.89 13.09
C ILE A 125 -8.64 -0.87 13.42
N ARG A 126 -8.06 -2.06 13.62
CA ARG A 126 -6.63 -2.26 13.82
C ARG A 126 -6.12 -3.27 12.81
N LEU A 127 -5.42 -2.80 11.77
CA LEU A 127 -4.91 -3.68 10.74
C LEU A 127 -3.59 -3.19 10.16
N ARG A 128 -2.84 -4.13 9.64
CA ARG A 128 -1.64 -3.80 8.85
C ARG A 128 -2.05 -3.38 7.45
N PHE A 129 -2.70 -2.21 7.33
CA PHE A 129 -3.23 -1.71 6.07
C PHE A 129 -2.14 -1.47 5.01
N TYR A 130 -0.90 -1.33 5.43
CA TYR A 130 0.27 -1.24 4.57
C TYR A 130 0.66 -2.58 3.92
N ASP A 131 0.13 -3.70 4.39
CA ASP A 131 0.20 -4.99 3.71
C ASP A 131 -0.99 -5.10 2.73
N PRO A 132 -0.73 -5.18 1.40
CA PRO A 132 -1.80 -5.22 0.40
C PRO A 132 -2.76 -6.40 0.60
N ARG A 133 -2.31 -7.50 1.20
CA ARG A 133 -3.15 -8.68 1.47
C ARG A 133 -4.16 -8.39 2.58
N SER A 134 -3.71 -7.73 3.66
CA SER A 134 -4.57 -7.32 4.78
C SER A 134 -5.56 -6.25 4.32
N LEU A 135 -5.10 -5.26 3.56
CA LEU A 135 -5.94 -4.18 3.07
C LEU A 135 -7.04 -4.70 2.14
N ARG A 136 -6.70 -5.59 1.19
CA ARG A 136 -7.70 -6.21 0.31
C ARG A 136 -8.77 -6.96 1.10
N GLY A 137 -8.36 -7.74 2.11
CA GLY A 137 -9.28 -8.49 2.95
C GLY A 137 -10.24 -7.59 3.72
N PHE A 138 -9.72 -6.53 4.31
CA PHE A 138 -10.54 -5.56 5.04
C PHE A 138 -11.53 -4.83 4.12
N LEU A 139 -11.06 -4.27 3.01
CA LEU A 139 -11.90 -3.48 2.10
C LEU A 139 -12.95 -4.31 1.34
N ALA A 140 -12.77 -5.63 1.27
CA ALA A 140 -13.76 -6.52 0.66
C ALA A 140 -14.95 -6.85 1.57
N GLY A 141 -14.85 -6.60 2.88
CA GLY A 141 -15.89 -7.00 3.83
C GLY A 141 -16.21 -5.96 4.93
N CYS A 142 -15.64 -4.75 4.85
CA CYS A 142 -15.90 -3.72 5.84
C CYS A 142 -17.32 -3.13 5.72
N SER A 143 -17.87 -2.69 6.85
CA SER A 143 -19.13 -1.96 6.87
C SER A 143 -18.98 -0.57 6.25
N ARG A 144 -20.08 0.10 5.93
CA ARG A 144 -20.07 1.47 5.42
C ARG A 144 -19.46 2.46 6.41
N ASP A 145 -19.70 2.27 7.69
CA ASP A 145 -19.14 3.12 8.73
C ASP A 145 -17.63 2.89 8.89
N ASP A 146 -17.18 1.63 8.80
CA ASP A 146 -15.76 1.31 8.82
C ASP A 146 -15.05 1.88 7.58
N ALA A 147 -15.66 1.73 6.39
CA ALA A 147 -15.13 2.31 5.16
C ALA A 147 -15.00 3.83 5.27
N LYS A 148 -16.05 4.52 5.75
CA LYS A 148 -16.05 5.98 5.96
C LYS A 148 -14.95 6.40 6.92
N THR A 149 -14.80 5.69 8.03
CA THR A 149 -13.79 5.97 9.07
C THR A 149 -12.39 5.73 8.52
N PHE A 150 -12.17 4.60 7.85
CA PHE A 150 -10.87 4.20 7.35
C PHE A 150 -10.38 5.07 6.18
N PHE A 151 -11.23 5.33 5.19
CA PHE A 151 -10.85 6.21 4.10
C PHE A 151 -10.58 7.63 4.59
N GLY A 152 -11.48 8.23 5.37
CA GLY A 152 -11.33 9.59 5.87
C GLY A 152 -10.89 10.58 4.78
N PRO A 153 -9.62 11.10 4.83
CA PRO A 153 -9.07 11.99 3.81
C PRO A 153 -8.56 11.27 2.56
N VAL A 154 -8.51 9.93 2.55
CA VAL A 154 -7.99 9.15 1.43
C VAL A 154 -9.02 9.03 0.33
N SER A 155 -8.67 9.44 -0.87
CA SER A 155 -9.55 9.38 -2.04
C SER A 155 -9.64 7.98 -2.63
N TYR A 156 -8.52 7.26 -2.63
CA TYR A 156 -8.44 5.86 -3.09
C TYR A 156 -7.14 5.20 -2.65
N PHE A 157 -7.15 3.87 -2.65
CA PHE A 157 -5.95 3.03 -2.56
C PHE A 157 -5.71 2.30 -3.89
N VAL A 158 -4.45 2.07 -4.23
CA VAL A 158 -4.01 1.17 -5.30
C VAL A 158 -3.08 0.13 -4.69
N VAL A 159 -3.38 -1.12 -4.92
CA VAL A 159 -2.62 -2.25 -4.39
C VAL A 159 -2.43 -3.33 -5.46
N GLU A 160 -1.40 -4.14 -5.30
CA GLU A 160 -1.25 -5.36 -6.09
C GLU A 160 -2.38 -6.35 -5.80
N ASP A 161 -2.82 -7.12 -6.79
CA ASP A 161 -3.72 -8.26 -6.57
C ASP A 161 -2.92 -9.51 -6.18
N ARG A 162 -3.61 -10.63 -5.95
CA ARG A 162 -3.00 -11.96 -5.81
C ARG A 162 -2.28 -12.36 -7.09
N ASP A 163 -2.86 -12.04 -8.23
CA ASP A 163 -2.20 -12.11 -9.52
C ASP A 163 -1.49 -10.76 -9.78
N PRO A 164 -0.15 -10.72 -9.79
CA PRO A 164 0.61 -9.49 -9.97
C PRO A 164 0.40 -8.82 -11.34
N LEU A 165 -0.25 -9.49 -12.28
CA LEU A 165 -0.69 -8.89 -13.55
C LEU A 165 -1.88 -7.94 -13.40
N PHE A 166 -2.44 -7.80 -12.20
CA PHE A 166 -3.52 -6.88 -11.91
C PHE A 166 -3.19 -5.96 -10.75
N ALA A 167 -3.61 -4.71 -10.90
CA ALA A 167 -3.73 -3.75 -9.81
C ALA A 167 -5.19 -3.63 -9.40
N LEU A 168 -5.44 -3.45 -8.11
CA LEU A 168 -6.77 -3.16 -7.57
C LEU A 168 -6.81 -1.73 -7.06
N ARG A 169 -7.77 -0.96 -7.57
CA ARG A 169 -8.10 0.35 -7.03
C ARG A 169 -9.36 0.24 -6.18
N PHE A 170 -9.26 0.72 -4.95
CA PHE A 170 -10.36 0.84 -4.01
C PHE A 170 -10.66 2.30 -3.72
N ALA A 171 -11.91 2.70 -3.81
CA ALA A 171 -12.38 4.04 -3.49
C ALA A 171 -13.68 3.95 -2.69
N PRO A 172 -13.96 4.93 -1.79
CA PRO A 172 -15.24 4.94 -1.07
C PRO A 172 -16.39 5.11 -2.06
N ASP A 173 -17.44 4.32 -1.91
CA ASP A 173 -18.68 4.49 -2.66
C ASP A 173 -19.73 5.20 -1.81
N LYS A 174 -20.30 6.27 -2.37
CA LYS A 174 -21.34 7.09 -1.73
C LYS A 174 -22.76 6.61 -2.05
N GLY A 175 -22.90 5.63 -2.96
CA GLY A 175 -24.17 5.03 -3.34
C GLY A 175 -24.76 4.11 -2.28
N GLU A 176 -25.91 3.51 -2.56
CA GLU A 176 -26.60 2.57 -1.67
C GLU A 176 -26.02 1.13 -1.74
N GLY A 177 -25.13 0.86 -2.72
CA GLY A 177 -24.51 -0.44 -2.94
C GLY A 177 -23.38 -0.78 -1.95
N GLU A 178 -22.36 -1.45 -2.45
CA GLU A 178 -21.17 -1.79 -1.66
C GLU A 178 -20.48 -0.53 -1.12
N PRO A 179 -19.97 -0.55 0.12
CA PRO A 179 -19.35 0.63 0.74
C PRO A 179 -18.05 1.06 0.05
N VAL A 180 -17.43 0.15 -0.70
CA VAL A 180 -16.16 0.36 -1.37
C VAL A 180 -16.25 -0.10 -2.82
N LYS A 181 -16.02 0.82 -3.74
CA LYS A 181 -15.88 0.51 -5.17
C LYS A 181 -14.51 -0.11 -5.43
N ARG A 182 -14.50 -1.34 -5.93
CA ARG A 182 -13.29 -2.05 -6.38
C ARG A 182 -13.22 -2.02 -7.91
N THR A 183 -12.05 -1.68 -8.44
CA THR A 183 -11.76 -1.72 -9.88
C THR A 183 -10.47 -2.50 -10.10
N ALA A 184 -10.52 -3.56 -10.90
CA ALA A 184 -9.34 -4.28 -11.35
C ALA A 184 -8.78 -3.63 -12.62
N ILE A 185 -7.46 -3.46 -12.68
CA ILE A 185 -6.74 -2.82 -13.77
C ILE A 185 -5.67 -3.80 -14.26
N SER A 186 -5.76 -4.21 -15.52
CA SER A 186 -4.75 -5.10 -16.14
C SER A 186 -3.43 -4.36 -16.34
N LEU A 187 -2.33 -5.04 -16.06
CA LEU A 187 -0.95 -4.59 -16.24
C LEU A 187 -0.22 -5.37 -17.35
N GLY A 188 -0.92 -6.30 -17.98
CA GLY A 188 -0.45 -7.11 -19.11
C GLY A 188 -0.68 -6.48 -20.47
#